data_57bb483a7ac2b2f7c450a9972583e6f3
#
_entry.id   57bb483a7ac2b2f7c450a9972583e6f3
#
_cell.length_a   1.000
_cell.length_b   1.000
_cell.length_c   1.000
_cell.angle_alpha   90.00
_cell.angle_beta   90.00
_cell.angle_gamma   90.00
#
_symmetry.space_group_name_H-M   'P 1'
#
loop_
_entity.id
_entity.type
_entity.pdbx_description
1 polymer ?
#
loop_
_entity_poly.entity_id
_entity_poly.type
_entity_poly.pdbx_seq_one_letter_code
_entity_poly.pdbx_strand_id
1 'polypeptide(L)'
;MNRRKKYKIFILCCLALDLMTMAWLGYRYLDRQIPDELQISRGETVSVSALLDHPLVSFEEAIEVSADGSYTLPCKILGYIPFKSIKVTPVEDKSVYVSGSTVGIYLRTRGVLVVDTGEIQSQSGETEEPSKGIVKPGDYILSMNEEQIKDKKELIRDLDELDGTQVQLELNREGEILPVSVTPVKDSKGAYKLGLWVRDDTQGIGTLTYVDEQGKYGALGHGISDVDTAGLLDIQEGTLYKAQILAVSRGSRGNPGELAGMIRYDNSNVLGSIQENCKKGIYGQMDLSEAQKLSLVKMPVAHKQEIEIGPALIRCSVDGQVKEYEAQIKRIDLNHEDSNKSFILQVTDEELLEKTGGVVQGMLVGYNKDKRGKTQYLQGLT
;
A
#
# COMPACT_ATOMS: atom_id res chain seq x y z
N MET A 1 -59.71 -5.34 12.61
CA MET A 1 -59.10 -5.80 11.32
C MET A 1 -59.03 -7.31 11.34
N ASN A 2 -59.67 -7.98 10.37
CA ASN A 2 -59.87 -9.46 10.38
C ASN A 2 -58.49 -10.18 10.26
N ARG A 3 -58.23 -11.26 10.98
CA ARG A 3 -56.97 -12.04 10.98
C ARG A 3 -56.44 -12.30 9.55
N ARG A 4 -57.36 -12.63 8.60
CA ARG A 4 -57.00 -12.83 7.18
C ARG A 4 -56.45 -11.60 6.50
N LYS A 5 -56.91 -10.37 6.82
CA LYS A 5 -56.35 -9.11 6.27
C LYS A 5 -54.95 -8.82 6.83
N LYS A 6 -54.72 -9.09 8.11
CA LYS A 6 -53.38 -8.94 8.69
C LYS A 6 -52.33 -9.89 8.07
N TYR A 7 -52.74 -11.14 7.79
CA TYR A 7 -51.89 -12.12 7.12
C TYR A 7 -51.54 -11.72 5.67
N LYS A 8 -52.56 -11.24 4.91
CA LYS A 8 -52.29 -10.74 3.55
C LYS A 8 -51.34 -9.54 3.52
N ILE A 9 -51.52 -8.61 4.44
CA ILE A 9 -50.62 -7.46 4.57
C ILE A 9 -49.23 -7.92 4.94
N PHE A 10 -49.08 -8.84 5.88
CA PHE A 10 -47.77 -9.41 6.29
C PHE A 10 -47.07 -10.08 5.09
N ILE A 11 -47.75 -10.93 4.33
CA ILE A 11 -47.19 -11.58 3.14
C ILE A 11 -46.77 -10.53 2.08
N LEU A 12 -47.59 -9.49 1.84
CA LEU A 12 -47.28 -8.41 0.93
C LEU A 12 -46.04 -7.62 1.38
N CYS A 13 -45.88 -7.37 2.69
CA CYS A 13 -44.70 -6.73 3.24
C CYS A 13 -43.44 -7.59 3.07
N CYS A 14 -43.55 -8.91 3.30
CA CYS A 14 -42.44 -9.83 3.08
C CYS A 14 -42.03 -9.85 1.60
N LEU A 15 -42.99 -9.96 0.69
CA LEU A 15 -42.74 -9.94 -0.75
C LEU A 15 -42.10 -8.62 -1.20
N ALA A 16 -42.58 -7.49 -0.70
CA ALA A 16 -41.98 -6.19 -0.98
C ALA A 16 -40.54 -6.08 -0.44
N LEU A 17 -40.29 -6.65 0.75
CA LEU A 17 -38.95 -6.70 1.33
C LEU A 17 -38.00 -7.56 0.48
N ASP A 18 -38.47 -8.74 0.06
CA ASP A 18 -37.69 -9.64 -0.81
C ASP A 18 -37.36 -8.96 -2.16
N LEU A 19 -38.34 -8.29 -2.77
CA LEU A 19 -38.11 -7.53 -4.02
C LEU A 19 -37.11 -6.38 -3.83
N MET A 20 -37.20 -5.65 -2.71
CA MET A 20 -36.22 -4.60 -2.41
C MET A 20 -34.83 -5.18 -2.19
N THR A 21 -34.72 -6.29 -1.47
CA THR A 21 -33.40 -6.94 -1.25
C THR A 21 -32.81 -7.46 -2.57
N MET A 22 -33.62 -8.06 -3.44
CA MET A 22 -33.17 -8.50 -4.76
C MET A 22 -32.75 -7.32 -5.65
N ALA A 23 -33.53 -6.24 -5.65
CA ALA A 23 -33.19 -5.03 -6.42
C ALA A 23 -31.88 -4.39 -5.89
N TRP A 24 -31.71 -4.33 -4.56
CA TRP A 24 -30.49 -3.82 -3.93
C TRP A 24 -29.26 -4.70 -4.24
N LEU A 25 -29.42 -6.02 -4.19
CA LEU A 25 -28.33 -6.96 -4.54
C LEU A 25 -27.98 -6.84 -6.02
N GLY A 26 -28.99 -6.73 -6.91
CA GLY A 26 -28.78 -6.51 -8.34
C GLY A 26 -28.07 -5.20 -8.63
N TYR A 27 -28.49 -4.11 -7.96
CA TYR A 27 -27.81 -2.81 -8.04
C TYR A 27 -26.34 -2.92 -7.62
N ARG A 28 -26.06 -3.51 -6.43
CA ARG A 28 -24.71 -3.71 -5.91
C ARG A 28 -23.85 -4.59 -6.83
N TYR A 29 -24.45 -5.58 -7.46
CA TYR A 29 -23.77 -6.44 -8.42
C TYR A 29 -23.35 -5.65 -9.68
N LEU A 30 -24.26 -4.87 -10.26
CA LEU A 30 -23.96 -4.03 -11.42
C LEU A 30 -22.95 -2.93 -11.09
N ASP A 31 -23.08 -2.31 -9.92
CA ASP A 31 -22.20 -1.25 -9.46
C ASP A 31 -20.72 -1.71 -9.37
N ARG A 32 -20.50 -2.95 -8.97
CA ARG A 32 -19.15 -3.55 -8.93
C ARG A 32 -18.58 -3.90 -10.30
N GLN A 33 -19.42 -4.12 -11.28
CA GLN A 33 -18.96 -4.47 -12.64
C GLN A 33 -18.71 -3.27 -13.53
N ILE A 34 -19.36 -2.16 -13.24
CA ILE A 34 -19.23 -0.92 -14.01
C ILE A 34 -18.29 0.02 -13.25
N PRO A 35 -17.12 0.39 -13.79
CA PRO A 35 -16.18 1.29 -13.11
C PRO A 35 -16.74 2.70 -12.96
N ASP A 36 -16.32 3.42 -11.93
CA ASP A 36 -16.68 4.83 -11.72
C ASP A 36 -15.83 5.77 -12.59
N GLU A 37 -14.61 5.33 -12.92
CA GLU A 37 -13.69 6.05 -13.79
C GLU A 37 -13.10 5.13 -14.86
N LEU A 38 -12.99 5.66 -16.09
CA LEU A 38 -12.32 5.02 -17.22
C LEU A 38 -11.14 5.89 -17.65
N GLN A 39 -10.03 5.25 -17.94
CA GLN A 39 -8.87 5.89 -18.55
C GLN A 39 -8.80 5.44 -20.01
N ILE A 40 -8.71 6.39 -20.94
CA ILE A 40 -8.58 6.11 -22.37
C ILE A 40 -7.28 6.74 -22.89
N SER A 41 -6.61 6.06 -23.82
CA SER A 41 -5.41 6.60 -24.45
C SER A 41 -5.76 7.82 -25.29
N ARG A 42 -4.95 8.89 -25.19
CA ARG A 42 -5.13 10.09 -26.01
C ARG A 42 -5.04 9.75 -27.50
N GLY A 43 -6.09 10.11 -28.26
CA GLY A 43 -6.14 9.89 -29.71
C GLY A 43 -6.72 8.54 -30.13
N GLU A 44 -7.02 7.62 -29.23
CA GLU A 44 -7.82 6.45 -29.55
C GLU A 44 -9.33 6.80 -29.53
N THR A 45 -9.98 6.64 -30.66
CA THR A 45 -11.45 6.64 -30.75
C THR A 45 -12.00 5.27 -30.35
N VAL A 46 -11.74 4.86 -29.11
CA VAL A 46 -12.33 3.62 -28.61
C VAL A 46 -13.78 3.91 -28.23
N SER A 47 -14.70 3.18 -28.82
CA SER A 47 -16.09 3.22 -28.39
C SER A 47 -16.16 2.69 -26.96
N VAL A 48 -16.56 3.52 -26.01
CA VAL A 48 -16.70 3.14 -24.59
C VAL A 48 -17.63 1.93 -24.43
N SER A 49 -18.60 1.77 -25.33
CA SER A 49 -19.45 0.58 -25.41
C SER A 49 -18.67 -0.70 -25.69
N ALA A 50 -17.52 -0.64 -26.38
CA ALA A 50 -16.68 -1.82 -26.61
C ALA A 50 -15.80 -2.19 -25.39
N LEU A 51 -15.48 -1.21 -24.53
CA LEU A 51 -14.75 -1.44 -23.28
C LEU A 51 -15.65 -1.95 -22.16
N LEU A 52 -16.95 -1.63 -22.21
CA LEU A 52 -17.92 -1.90 -21.15
C LEU A 52 -19.13 -2.66 -21.71
N ASP A 53 -18.90 -3.70 -22.51
CA ASP A 53 -19.99 -4.52 -23.08
C ASP A 53 -20.74 -5.27 -21.97
N HIS A 54 -21.82 -4.64 -21.48
CA HIS A 54 -22.69 -5.25 -20.46
C HIS A 54 -24.14 -5.27 -20.95
N PRO A 55 -24.77 -6.44 -21.00
CA PRO A 55 -26.09 -6.60 -21.65
C PRO A 55 -27.22 -5.80 -20.99
N LEU A 56 -27.06 -5.39 -19.74
CA LEU A 56 -28.09 -4.67 -18.98
C LEU A 56 -27.83 -3.16 -18.87
N VAL A 57 -26.66 -2.66 -19.31
CA VAL A 57 -26.28 -1.25 -19.14
C VAL A 57 -26.06 -0.61 -20.50
N SER A 58 -26.72 0.52 -20.74
CA SER A 58 -26.54 1.36 -21.92
C SER A 58 -25.89 2.68 -21.54
N PHE A 59 -25.08 3.23 -22.45
CA PHE A 59 -24.37 4.49 -22.31
C PHE A 59 -25.02 5.57 -23.15
N GLU A 60 -25.09 6.78 -22.62
CA GLU A 60 -25.55 7.97 -23.38
C GLU A 60 -24.36 8.73 -23.97
N GLU A 61 -24.65 9.74 -24.80
CA GLU A 61 -23.62 10.66 -25.28
C GLU A 61 -23.02 11.47 -24.09
N ALA A 62 -21.76 11.86 -24.23
CA ALA A 62 -21.07 12.63 -23.20
C ALA A 62 -21.78 13.96 -22.92
N ILE A 63 -22.03 14.26 -21.65
CA ILE A 63 -22.78 15.47 -21.26
C ILE A 63 -21.84 16.65 -20.99
N GLU A 64 -20.65 16.40 -20.47
CA GLU A 64 -19.69 17.46 -20.07
C GLU A 64 -18.30 17.12 -20.58
N VAL A 65 -17.64 18.09 -21.20
CA VAL A 65 -16.24 18.00 -21.61
C VAL A 65 -15.47 19.06 -20.85
N SER A 66 -14.55 18.62 -19.97
CA SER A 66 -13.67 19.51 -19.19
C SER A 66 -12.50 20.01 -20.01
N ALA A 67 -11.81 21.05 -19.52
CA ALA A 67 -10.67 21.67 -20.19
C ALA A 67 -9.48 20.69 -20.40
N ASP A 68 -9.36 19.67 -19.57
CA ASP A 68 -8.37 18.58 -19.66
C ASP A 68 -8.77 17.47 -20.65
N GLY A 69 -9.97 17.60 -21.27
CA GLY A 69 -10.54 16.61 -22.18
C GLY A 69 -11.29 15.47 -21.47
N SER A 70 -11.39 15.50 -20.14
CA SER A 70 -12.23 14.54 -19.42
C SER A 70 -13.71 14.82 -19.65
N TYR A 71 -14.54 13.77 -19.64
CA TYR A 71 -15.97 13.88 -19.83
C TYR A 71 -16.73 12.84 -19.03
N THR A 72 -18.02 13.08 -18.82
CA THR A 72 -18.90 12.23 -18.04
C THR A 72 -19.88 11.51 -18.93
N LEU A 73 -20.00 10.20 -18.77
CA LEU A 73 -20.93 9.34 -19.49
C LEU A 73 -22.02 8.85 -18.55
N PRO A 74 -23.28 9.27 -18.73
CA PRO A 74 -24.40 8.72 -18.00
C PRO A 74 -24.68 7.28 -18.44
N CYS A 75 -24.96 6.43 -17.45
CA CYS A 75 -25.31 5.02 -17.65
C CYS A 75 -26.76 4.78 -17.24
N LYS A 76 -27.46 3.95 -18.00
CA LYS A 76 -28.84 3.54 -17.74
C LYS A 76 -28.94 2.02 -17.71
N ILE A 77 -29.72 1.48 -16.77
CA ILE A 77 -30.11 0.08 -16.76
C ILE A 77 -31.28 -0.10 -17.72
N LEU A 78 -31.16 -1.09 -18.62
CA LEU A 78 -32.11 -1.42 -19.66
C LEU A 78 -32.50 -0.23 -20.57
N GLY A 79 -31.68 0.79 -20.66
CA GLY A 79 -31.88 2.00 -21.45
C GLY A 79 -32.82 3.05 -20.85
N TYR A 80 -33.43 2.79 -19.70
CA TYR A 80 -34.46 3.65 -19.12
C TYR A 80 -34.18 4.13 -17.70
N ILE A 81 -33.61 3.30 -16.85
CA ILE A 81 -33.45 3.60 -15.43
C ILE A 81 -32.05 4.24 -15.21
N PRO A 82 -31.96 5.52 -14.77
CA PRO A 82 -30.69 6.13 -14.45
C PRO A 82 -29.95 5.28 -13.41
N PHE A 83 -28.67 5.01 -13.68
CA PHE A 83 -27.87 4.14 -12.81
C PHE A 83 -26.75 4.93 -12.15
N LYS A 84 -25.72 5.27 -12.91
CA LYS A 84 -24.58 6.10 -12.46
C LYS A 84 -23.95 6.83 -13.64
N SER A 85 -23.00 7.69 -13.36
CA SER A 85 -22.19 8.35 -14.38
C SER A 85 -20.75 7.92 -14.25
N ILE A 86 -20.08 7.64 -15.37
CA ILE A 86 -18.69 7.24 -15.45
C ILE A 86 -17.86 8.45 -15.87
N LYS A 87 -16.83 8.78 -15.12
CA LYS A 87 -15.85 9.78 -15.52
C LYS A 87 -14.85 9.15 -16.48
N VAL A 88 -14.70 9.73 -17.66
CA VAL A 88 -13.71 9.30 -18.65
C VAL A 88 -12.59 10.32 -18.72
N THR A 89 -11.38 9.86 -18.46
CA THR A 89 -10.19 10.72 -18.42
C THR A 89 -9.20 10.27 -19.52
N PRO A 90 -8.87 11.13 -20.49
CA PRO A 90 -7.84 10.83 -21.47
C PRO A 90 -6.45 10.90 -20.81
N VAL A 91 -5.71 9.82 -20.93
CA VAL A 91 -4.35 9.69 -20.38
C VAL A 91 -3.34 9.36 -21.48
N GLU A 92 -2.09 9.67 -21.24
CA GLU A 92 -1.01 9.24 -22.13
C GLU A 92 -0.61 7.79 -21.82
N ASP A 93 -0.41 7.01 -22.87
CA ASP A 93 0.12 5.66 -22.72
C ASP A 93 1.52 5.72 -22.12
N LYS A 94 1.71 4.95 -21.08
CA LYS A 94 3.00 4.84 -20.39
C LYS A 94 3.59 3.47 -20.60
N SER A 95 4.89 3.42 -20.72
CA SER A 95 5.67 2.18 -20.62
C SER A 95 6.63 2.30 -19.46
N VAL A 96 6.84 1.20 -18.77
CA VAL A 96 7.79 1.10 -17.66
C VAL A 96 8.70 -0.11 -17.87
N TYR A 97 9.82 -0.11 -17.19
CA TYR A 97 10.70 -1.26 -17.11
C TYR A 97 10.33 -2.09 -15.88
N VAL A 98 9.66 -3.20 -16.10
CA VAL A 98 9.20 -4.12 -15.04
C VAL A 98 10.36 -4.93 -14.51
N SER A 99 10.50 -5.06 -13.20
CA SER A 99 11.63 -5.70 -12.53
C SER A 99 11.28 -7.08 -11.96
N GLY A 100 10.86 -7.16 -10.72
CA GLY A 100 10.78 -8.40 -9.92
C GLY A 100 12.07 -8.71 -9.16
N SER A 101 13.08 -7.82 -9.23
CA SER A 101 14.35 -8.01 -8.52
C SER A 101 14.19 -7.74 -7.03
N THR A 102 14.91 -8.52 -6.23
CA THR A 102 15.01 -8.30 -4.78
C THR A 102 15.82 -7.05 -4.49
N VAL A 103 15.32 -6.23 -3.58
CA VAL A 103 15.96 -5.01 -3.10
C VAL A 103 15.98 -4.96 -1.58
N GLY A 104 17.00 -4.33 -1.04
CA GLY A 104 17.10 -3.98 0.37
C GLY A 104 16.58 -2.57 0.59
N ILE A 105 15.86 -2.39 1.66
CA ILE A 105 15.22 -1.15 2.02
C ILE A 105 15.77 -0.71 3.38
N TYR A 106 16.20 0.54 3.46
CA TYR A 106 16.55 1.19 4.70
C TYR A 106 15.83 2.53 4.78
N LEU A 107 15.05 2.74 5.83
CA LEU A 107 14.27 3.95 6.05
C LEU A 107 14.66 4.59 7.38
N ARG A 108 14.72 5.91 7.39
CA ARG A 108 14.80 6.73 8.60
C ARG A 108 13.50 7.47 8.79
N THR A 109 12.97 7.43 10.00
CA THR A 109 11.75 8.14 10.35
C THR A 109 11.97 9.65 10.49
N ARG A 110 10.91 10.41 10.34
CA ARG A 110 10.91 11.86 10.63
C ARG A 110 10.82 12.07 12.13
N GLY A 111 11.97 12.24 12.79
CA GLY A 111 12.07 12.21 14.24
C GLY A 111 12.09 10.77 14.78
N VAL A 112 11.85 10.60 16.07
CA VAL A 112 11.97 9.34 16.79
C VAL A 112 10.59 8.78 17.10
N LEU A 113 10.24 7.64 16.50
CA LEU A 113 8.95 6.95 16.69
C LEU A 113 8.89 6.34 18.09
N VAL A 114 7.82 6.64 18.81
CA VAL A 114 7.50 5.98 20.08
C VAL A 114 6.76 4.67 19.77
N VAL A 115 7.36 3.57 20.19
CA VAL A 115 6.83 2.21 20.02
C VAL A 115 5.93 1.85 21.20
N ASP A 116 6.38 2.19 22.43
CA ASP A 116 5.60 1.95 23.66
C ASP A 116 6.09 2.86 24.79
N THR A 117 5.32 2.91 25.87
CA THR A 117 5.71 3.51 27.15
C THR A 117 6.05 2.42 28.16
N GLY A 118 6.99 2.71 29.06
CA GLY A 118 7.47 1.70 30.01
C GLY A 118 7.79 2.26 31.38
N GLU A 119 7.90 1.33 32.31
CA GLU A 119 8.28 1.58 33.71
C GLU A 119 9.79 1.80 33.85
N ILE A 120 10.17 2.69 34.75
CA ILE A 120 11.55 2.95 35.15
C ILE A 120 11.68 2.65 36.63
N GLN A 121 12.69 1.86 37.02
CA GLN A 121 13.08 1.76 38.40
C GLN A 121 14.00 2.95 38.78
N SER A 122 13.46 3.83 39.60
CA SER A 122 14.19 5.02 40.06
C SER A 122 15.31 4.68 41.05
N GLN A 123 16.18 5.62 41.30
CA GLN A 123 17.25 5.47 42.32
C GLN A 123 16.69 5.22 43.72
N SER A 124 15.47 5.66 44.02
CA SER A 124 14.80 5.42 45.30
C SER A 124 14.27 3.96 45.43
N GLY A 125 14.29 3.17 44.36
CA GLY A 125 13.71 1.83 44.26
C GLY A 125 12.20 1.83 43.93
N GLU A 126 11.62 2.98 43.67
CA GLU A 126 10.24 3.09 43.24
C GLU A 126 10.12 2.87 41.72
N THR A 127 8.97 2.34 41.28
CA THR A 127 8.66 2.17 39.86
C THR A 127 7.84 3.37 39.39
N GLU A 128 8.33 4.07 38.39
CA GLU A 128 7.72 5.29 37.83
C GLU A 128 7.45 5.15 36.34
N GLU A 129 6.37 5.77 35.83
CA GLU A 129 5.97 5.81 34.43
C GLU A 129 5.84 7.28 33.97
N PRO A 130 6.94 7.99 33.72
CA PRO A 130 6.92 9.44 33.51
C PRO A 130 6.13 9.89 32.26
N SER A 131 6.06 9.08 31.23
CA SER A 131 5.38 9.40 29.97
C SER A 131 3.94 8.85 29.88
N LYS A 132 3.47 8.10 30.89
CA LYS A 132 2.15 7.47 30.88
C LYS A 132 1.02 8.46 30.71
N GLY A 133 0.18 8.22 29.70
CA GLY A 133 -0.98 9.09 29.42
C GLY A 133 -0.64 10.42 28.74
N ILE A 134 0.65 10.75 28.59
CA ILE A 134 1.15 11.95 27.90
C ILE A 134 1.59 11.60 26.48
N VAL A 135 2.53 10.67 26.36
CA VAL A 135 3.03 10.16 25.08
C VAL A 135 2.35 8.82 24.78
N LYS A 136 2.12 8.53 23.50
CA LYS A 136 1.44 7.32 23.06
C LYS A 136 2.26 6.59 22.00
N PRO A 137 2.12 5.26 21.89
CA PRO A 137 2.61 4.52 20.73
C PRO A 137 2.10 5.14 19.42
N GLY A 138 2.99 5.33 18.46
CA GLY A 138 2.71 6.00 17.18
C GLY A 138 3.03 7.50 17.15
N ASP A 139 3.35 8.13 18.28
CA ASP A 139 3.87 9.49 18.30
C ASP A 139 5.30 9.54 17.73
N TYR A 140 5.65 10.62 17.04
CA TYR A 140 7.03 10.91 16.64
C TYR A 140 7.56 12.08 17.46
N ILE A 141 8.68 11.90 18.16
CA ILE A 141 9.37 12.99 18.85
C ILE A 141 10.16 13.77 17.80
N LEU A 142 9.78 15.03 17.57
CA LEU A 142 10.42 15.91 16.60
C LEU A 142 11.45 16.82 17.21
N SER A 143 11.21 17.29 18.45
CA SER A 143 12.14 18.13 19.19
C SER A 143 12.06 17.89 20.69
N MET A 144 13.13 18.25 21.39
CA MET A 144 13.21 18.31 22.84
C MET A 144 13.82 19.65 23.24
N ASN A 145 13.13 20.40 24.12
CA ASN A 145 13.54 21.74 24.58
C ASN A 145 13.89 22.70 23.41
N GLU A 146 13.04 22.72 22.36
CA GLU A 146 13.19 23.52 21.13
C GLU A 146 14.33 23.04 20.17
N GLU A 147 15.14 22.06 20.56
CA GLU A 147 16.15 21.46 19.69
C GLU A 147 15.57 20.28 18.90
N GLN A 148 15.81 20.27 17.58
CA GLN A 148 15.33 19.19 16.71
C GLN A 148 16.03 17.86 17.03
N ILE A 149 15.25 16.80 17.10
CA ILE A 149 15.71 15.41 17.29
C ILE A 149 15.59 14.67 15.96
N LYS A 150 16.71 14.28 15.38
CA LYS A 150 16.76 13.56 14.10
C LYS A 150 16.81 12.04 14.26
N ASP A 151 17.40 11.58 15.33
CA ASP A 151 17.56 10.16 15.62
C ASP A 151 17.58 9.88 17.11
N LYS A 152 17.50 8.60 17.48
CA LYS A 152 17.52 8.15 18.89
C LYS A 152 18.84 8.43 19.60
N LYS A 153 19.94 8.59 18.88
CA LYS A 153 21.24 8.91 19.50
C LYS A 153 21.27 10.36 19.97
N GLU A 154 20.69 11.28 19.17
CA GLU A 154 20.51 12.67 19.59
C GLU A 154 19.58 12.75 20.81
N LEU A 155 18.45 12.06 20.79
CA LEU A 155 17.53 12.00 21.91
C LEU A 155 18.21 11.48 23.20
N ILE A 156 19.02 10.43 23.12
CA ILE A 156 19.73 9.87 24.26
C ILE A 156 20.79 10.85 24.77
N ARG A 157 21.59 11.45 23.88
CA ARG A 157 22.61 12.42 24.25
C ARG A 157 21.98 13.60 24.99
N ASP A 158 20.92 14.14 24.48
CA ASP A 158 20.26 15.33 25.07
C ASP A 158 19.58 14.98 26.40
N LEU A 159 19.11 13.72 26.57
CA LEU A 159 18.65 13.21 27.87
C LEU A 159 19.79 13.08 28.90
N ASP A 160 21.00 12.68 28.46
CA ASP A 160 22.16 12.52 29.36
C ASP A 160 22.70 13.88 29.86
N GLU A 161 22.40 14.98 29.15
CA GLU A 161 22.80 16.35 29.55
C GLU A 161 21.79 17.02 30.51
N LEU A 162 20.68 16.35 30.84
CA LEU A 162 19.64 16.90 31.72
C LEU A 162 20.11 16.93 33.20
N ASP A 163 19.53 17.91 33.92
CA ASP A 163 19.66 18.04 35.36
C ASP A 163 18.44 17.50 36.15
N GLY A 164 17.48 16.94 35.48
CA GLY A 164 16.23 16.43 36.05
C GLY A 164 15.06 17.40 35.99
N THR A 165 15.23 18.54 35.33
CA THR A 165 14.15 19.46 35.07
C THR A 165 13.15 18.85 34.04
N GLN A 166 11.91 19.35 34.08
CA GLN A 166 10.87 18.96 33.11
C GLN A 166 11.32 19.34 31.70
N VAL A 167 11.17 18.40 30.76
CA VAL A 167 11.47 18.60 29.34
C VAL A 167 10.21 18.90 28.55
N GLN A 168 10.34 19.75 27.55
CA GLN A 168 9.30 20.04 26.56
C GLN A 168 9.59 19.16 25.32
N LEU A 169 8.63 18.33 24.93
CA LEU A 169 8.68 17.55 23.71
C LEU A 169 7.67 18.11 22.70
N GLU A 170 8.08 18.20 21.45
CA GLU A 170 7.17 18.42 20.36
C GLU A 170 6.92 17.07 19.65
N LEU A 171 5.67 16.62 19.67
CA LEU A 171 5.26 15.36 19.11
C LEU A 171 4.46 15.59 17.82
N ASN A 172 4.68 14.75 16.82
CA ASN A 172 3.73 14.58 15.72
C ASN A 172 2.86 13.36 16.04
N ARG A 173 1.56 13.60 16.26
CA ARG A 173 0.53 12.59 16.49
C ARG A 173 -0.48 12.65 15.37
N GLU A 174 -0.51 11.64 14.49
CA GLU A 174 -1.45 11.56 13.34
C GLU A 174 -1.46 12.81 12.44
N GLY A 175 -0.30 13.48 12.30
CA GLY A 175 -0.14 14.72 11.51
C GLY A 175 -0.35 16.02 12.30
N GLU A 176 -0.76 15.93 13.56
CA GLU A 176 -0.91 17.10 14.45
C GLU A 176 0.34 17.28 15.31
N ILE A 177 0.82 18.52 15.41
CA ILE A 177 1.96 18.89 16.26
C ILE A 177 1.47 19.22 17.67
N LEU A 178 1.92 18.45 18.65
CA LEU A 178 1.49 18.55 20.04
C LEU A 178 2.69 18.84 20.95
N PRO A 179 2.75 20.00 21.60
CA PRO A 179 3.71 20.25 22.67
C PRO A 179 3.25 19.54 23.95
N VAL A 180 4.13 18.76 24.54
CA VAL A 180 3.89 18.06 25.79
C VAL A 180 5.08 18.23 26.75
N SER A 181 4.82 18.12 28.04
CA SER A 181 5.85 18.22 29.07
C SER A 181 5.99 16.89 29.80
N VAL A 182 7.19 16.39 29.95
CA VAL A 182 7.50 15.16 30.67
C VAL A 182 8.62 15.43 31.69
N THR A 183 8.46 14.93 32.91
CA THR A 183 9.53 15.01 33.91
C THR A 183 10.35 13.74 33.85
N PRO A 184 11.64 13.79 33.48
CA PRO A 184 12.47 12.60 33.38
C PRO A 184 12.76 12.00 34.78
N VAL A 185 12.84 10.68 34.83
CA VAL A 185 13.20 9.93 36.08
C VAL A 185 14.61 9.44 35.99
N LYS A 186 15.35 9.58 37.09
CA LYS A 186 16.73 9.05 37.21
C LYS A 186 16.69 7.58 37.52
N ASP A 187 17.17 6.75 36.61
CA ASP A 187 17.21 5.31 36.77
C ASP A 187 18.23 4.85 37.84
N SER A 188 18.24 3.57 38.20
CA SER A 188 19.14 2.98 39.19
C SER A 188 20.63 3.14 38.84
N LYS A 189 20.97 3.44 37.59
CA LYS A 189 22.36 3.68 37.12
C LYS A 189 22.71 5.17 37.06
N GLY A 190 21.77 6.04 37.39
CA GLY A 190 21.96 7.49 37.40
C GLY A 190 21.68 8.21 36.10
N ALA A 191 21.17 7.53 35.08
CA ALA A 191 20.79 8.13 33.81
C ALA A 191 19.31 8.61 33.82
N TYR A 192 19.04 9.78 33.21
CA TYR A 192 17.71 10.26 33.06
C TYR A 192 16.98 9.53 31.94
N LYS A 193 15.71 9.16 32.18
CA LYS A 193 14.87 8.39 31.28
C LYS A 193 13.48 8.98 31.19
N LEU A 194 12.86 8.89 30.02
CA LEU A 194 11.46 9.27 29.81
C LEU A 194 10.49 8.09 29.92
N GLY A 195 11.00 6.84 30.07
CA GLY A 195 10.14 5.64 30.06
C GLY A 195 9.49 5.41 28.70
N LEU A 196 10.28 5.51 27.63
CA LEU A 196 9.84 5.33 26.26
C LEU A 196 10.65 4.25 25.56
N TRP A 197 9.97 3.40 24.82
CA TRP A 197 10.57 2.54 23.81
C TRP A 197 10.48 3.24 22.47
N VAL A 198 11.61 3.39 21.80
CA VAL A 198 11.70 4.22 20.60
C VAL A 198 12.44 3.57 19.45
N ARG A 199 12.09 3.96 18.23
CA ARG A 199 12.71 3.53 16.97
C ARG A 199 12.88 4.74 16.05
N ASP A 200 13.98 4.80 15.30
CA ASP A 200 14.28 5.89 14.36
C ASP A 200 14.61 5.38 12.96
N ASP A 201 14.74 4.06 12.81
CA ASP A 201 15.02 3.43 11.53
C ASP A 201 14.29 2.09 11.38
N THR A 202 14.13 1.64 10.14
CA THR A 202 13.70 0.29 9.82
C THR A 202 14.38 -0.20 8.56
N GLN A 203 14.48 -1.51 8.44
CA GLN A 203 15.10 -2.16 7.29
C GLN A 203 14.34 -3.41 6.91
N GLY A 204 14.40 -3.77 5.64
CA GLY A 204 13.71 -4.95 5.14
C GLY A 204 14.14 -5.35 3.74
N ILE A 205 13.66 -6.50 3.31
CA ILE A 205 13.81 -7.02 1.96
C ILE A 205 12.48 -6.85 1.25
N GLY A 206 12.53 -6.41 0.00
CA GLY A 206 11.36 -6.23 -0.83
C GLY A 206 11.62 -6.53 -2.30
N THR A 207 10.63 -6.23 -3.13
CA THR A 207 10.71 -6.41 -4.57
C THR A 207 10.54 -5.08 -5.28
N LEU A 208 11.49 -4.76 -6.15
CA LEU A 208 11.38 -3.64 -7.09
C LEU A 208 10.31 -3.98 -8.12
N THR A 209 9.31 -3.12 -8.25
CA THR A 209 8.18 -3.35 -9.14
C THR A 209 8.49 -2.85 -10.54
N TYR A 210 8.84 -1.58 -10.68
CA TYR A 210 9.15 -0.96 -11.97
C TYR A 210 10.13 0.20 -11.82
N VAL A 211 10.72 0.57 -12.95
CA VAL A 211 11.49 1.81 -13.12
C VAL A 211 11.00 2.49 -14.41
N ASP A 212 10.80 3.79 -14.42
CA ASP A 212 10.48 4.56 -15.63
C ASP A 212 11.73 5.02 -16.38
N GLU A 213 11.54 5.68 -17.52
CA GLU A 213 12.64 6.18 -18.36
C GLU A 213 13.43 7.31 -17.69
N GLN A 214 12.89 7.95 -16.67
CA GLN A 214 13.53 9.01 -15.89
C GLN A 214 14.22 8.47 -14.63
N GLY A 215 14.14 7.15 -14.37
CA GLY A 215 14.70 6.51 -13.18
C GLY A 215 13.79 6.60 -11.95
N LYS A 216 12.56 7.13 -12.08
CA LYS A 216 11.58 7.03 -11.00
C LYS A 216 11.13 5.58 -10.87
N TYR A 217 11.06 5.09 -9.66
CA TYR A 217 10.66 3.71 -9.43
C TYR A 217 9.54 3.59 -8.42
N GLY A 218 8.83 2.46 -8.47
CA GLY A 218 7.94 1.97 -7.45
C GLY A 218 8.34 0.56 -7.01
N ALA A 219 8.17 0.28 -5.73
CA ALA A 219 8.45 -1.03 -5.16
C ALA A 219 7.41 -1.42 -4.11
N LEU A 220 7.37 -2.69 -3.77
CA LEU A 220 6.49 -3.38 -2.82
C LEU A 220 5.04 -3.52 -3.31
N GLY A 221 4.31 -2.44 -3.55
CA GLY A 221 2.85 -2.44 -3.79
C GLY A 221 2.03 -2.24 -2.51
N HIS A 222 2.68 -2.09 -1.37
CA HIS A 222 2.12 -1.70 -0.07
C HIS A 222 3.10 -0.78 0.66
N GLY A 223 2.59 0.02 1.58
CA GLY A 223 3.44 0.83 2.44
C GLY A 223 4.16 0.01 3.50
N ILE A 224 5.23 0.58 4.04
CA ILE A 224 5.96 0.03 5.16
C ILE A 224 5.37 0.62 6.44
N SER A 225 4.86 -0.27 7.29
CA SER A 225 4.30 0.06 8.60
C SER A 225 5.22 -0.44 9.71
N ASP A 226 5.18 0.23 10.84
CA ASP A 226 5.83 -0.26 12.05
C ASP A 226 5.11 -1.50 12.59
N VAL A 227 5.88 -2.50 13.02
CA VAL A 227 5.32 -3.80 13.44
C VAL A 227 4.62 -3.74 14.79
N ASP A 228 4.98 -2.80 15.65
CA ASP A 228 4.44 -2.68 17.01
C ASP A 228 3.21 -1.77 17.02
N THR A 229 3.26 -0.64 16.30
CA THR A 229 2.17 0.35 16.23
C THR A 229 1.19 0.10 15.09
N ALA A 230 1.55 -0.74 14.11
CA ALA A 230 0.84 -0.97 12.85
C ALA A 230 0.61 0.30 12.00
N GLY A 231 1.14 1.44 12.41
CA GLY A 231 1.07 2.71 11.70
C GLY A 231 1.98 2.74 10.47
N LEU A 232 1.53 3.40 9.39
CA LEU A 232 2.39 3.67 8.24
C LEU A 232 3.54 4.59 8.69
N LEU A 233 4.79 4.21 8.38
CA LEU A 233 5.95 4.99 8.78
C LEU A 233 6.01 6.33 8.06
N ASP A 234 6.10 7.42 8.83
CA ASP A 234 6.46 8.75 8.33
C ASP A 234 7.98 8.80 8.16
N ILE A 235 8.43 8.85 6.93
CA ILE A 235 9.85 8.78 6.59
C ILE A 235 10.43 10.17 6.33
N GLN A 236 11.65 10.39 6.79
CA GLN A 236 12.45 11.55 6.43
C GLN A 236 13.25 11.28 5.15
N GLU A 237 13.88 10.13 5.10
CA GLU A 237 14.69 9.68 3.99
C GLU A 237 14.77 8.14 3.97
N GLY A 238 15.12 7.61 2.82
CA GLY A 238 15.39 6.18 2.69
C GLY A 238 16.36 5.89 1.57
N THR A 239 16.97 4.73 1.64
CA THR A 239 17.91 4.23 0.64
C THR A 239 17.53 2.85 0.18
N LEU A 240 17.54 2.67 -1.14
CA LEU A 240 17.33 1.39 -1.79
C LEU A 240 18.69 0.76 -2.10
N TYR A 241 18.89 -0.47 -1.64
CA TYR A 241 20.14 -1.22 -1.80
C TYR A 241 19.94 -2.48 -2.64
N LYS A 242 21.04 -3.01 -3.16
CA LYS A 242 21.10 -4.40 -3.62
C LYS A 242 20.95 -5.31 -2.42
N ALA A 243 20.15 -6.36 -2.59
CA ALA A 243 19.97 -7.38 -1.56
C ALA A 243 20.05 -8.78 -2.16
N GLN A 244 20.35 -9.74 -1.30
CA GLN A 244 20.42 -11.14 -1.64
C GLN A 244 19.47 -11.93 -0.75
N ILE A 245 18.62 -12.76 -1.34
CA ILE A 245 17.79 -13.69 -0.59
C ILE A 245 18.67 -14.82 -0.07
N LEU A 246 18.55 -15.11 1.21
CA LEU A 246 19.24 -16.20 1.89
C LEU A 246 18.33 -17.39 2.17
N ALA A 247 17.06 -17.11 2.49
CA ALA A 247 16.06 -18.13 2.78
C ALA A 247 14.65 -17.62 2.51
N VAL A 248 13.73 -18.56 2.29
CA VAL A 248 12.30 -18.31 2.20
C VAL A 248 11.62 -19.05 3.35
N SER A 249 10.97 -18.33 4.23
CA SER A 249 10.08 -18.91 5.24
C SER A 249 8.74 -19.19 4.56
N ARG A 250 8.34 -20.48 4.54
CA ARG A 250 7.11 -20.87 3.83
C ARG A 250 5.87 -20.33 4.51
N GLY A 251 4.96 -19.79 3.71
CA GLY A 251 3.65 -19.38 4.18
C GLY A 251 2.71 -20.57 4.42
N SER A 252 1.69 -20.34 5.23
CA SER A 252 0.58 -21.26 5.45
C SER A 252 -0.72 -20.48 5.53
N ARG A 253 -1.86 -21.19 5.53
CA ARG A 253 -3.16 -20.53 5.60
C ARG A 253 -3.28 -19.64 6.83
N GLY A 254 -3.46 -18.34 6.63
CA GLY A 254 -3.53 -17.34 7.69
C GLY A 254 -2.18 -16.77 8.17
N ASN A 255 -1.06 -17.36 7.74
CA ASN A 255 0.29 -16.89 8.05
C ASN A 255 1.07 -16.74 6.75
N PRO A 256 1.25 -15.53 6.22
CA PRO A 256 2.06 -15.32 5.02
C PRO A 256 3.52 -15.71 5.28
N GLY A 257 4.20 -16.21 4.25
CA GLY A 257 5.61 -16.48 4.32
C GLY A 257 6.44 -15.19 4.30
N GLU A 258 7.72 -15.34 4.60
CA GLU A 258 8.67 -14.23 4.65
C GLU A 258 9.93 -14.55 3.83
N LEU A 259 10.55 -13.49 3.30
CA LEU A 259 11.88 -13.55 2.71
C LEU A 259 12.90 -13.12 3.75
N ALA A 260 13.85 -13.99 4.03
CA ALA A 260 15.05 -13.62 4.74
C ALA A 260 16.17 -13.31 3.75
N GLY A 261 16.84 -12.19 3.94
CA GLY A 261 17.91 -11.76 3.04
C GLY A 261 18.97 -10.94 3.75
N MET A 262 20.01 -10.62 3.00
CA MET A 262 21.12 -9.80 3.45
C MET A 262 21.23 -8.53 2.63
N ILE A 263 21.35 -7.40 3.32
CA ILE A 263 21.62 -6.09 2.75
C ILE A 263 23.06 -5.71 3.10
N ARG A 264 23.83 -5.28 2.10
CA ARG A 264 25.16 -4.73 2.33
C ARG A 264 25.10 -3.21 2.24
N TYR A 265 25.29 -2.54 3.37
CA TYR A 265 25.16 -1.09 3.51
C TYR A 265 26.46 -0.37 3.11
N ASP A 266 26.91 -0.58 1.88
CA ASP A 266 28.01 0.17 1.31
C ASP A 266 27.57 0.94 0.06
N ASN A 267 28.30 1.99 -0.29
CA ASN A 267 27.96 2.90 -1.38
C ASN A 267 27.90 2.19 -2.74
N SER A 268 28.62 1.09 -2.94
CA SER A 268 28.62 0.34 -4.20
C SER A 268 27.35 -0.48 -4.40
N ASN A 269 26.57 -0.67 -3.34
CA ASN A 269 25.31 -1.40 -3.35
C ASN A 269 24.08 -0.50 -3.33
N VAL A 270 24.26 0.82 -3.29
CA VAL A 270 23.14 1.77 -3.38
C VAL A 270 22.55 1.70 -4.80
N LEU A 271 21.23 1.52 -4.88
CA LEU A 271 20.45 1.55 -6.12
C LEU A 271 19.78 2.91 -6.33
N GLY A 272 19.38 3.56 -5.25
CA GLY A 272 18.70 4.83 -5.30
C GLY A 272 18.19 5.32 -3.95
N SER A 273 17.48 6.45 -3.96
CA SER A 273 16.83 7.05 -2.79
C SER A 273 15.36 6.68 -2.73
N ILE A 274 14.83 6.49 -1.50
CA ILE A 274 13.40 6.36 -1.24
C ILE A 274 12.89 7.73 -0.76
N GLN A 275 11.89 8.27 -1.45
CA GLN A 275 11.37 9.63 -1.21
C GLN A 275 9.98 9.61 -0.58
N GLU A 276 9.23 8.55 -0.82
CA GLU A 276 7.85 8.42 -0.35
C GLU A 276 7.57 7.00 0.13
N ASN A 277 6.86 6.90 1.26
CA ASN A 277 6.24 5.70 1.78
C ASN A 277 4.74 5.95 1.92
N CYS A 278 3.92 5.32 1.12
CA CYS A 278 2.46 5.49 1.16
C CYS A 278 1.75 4.13 1.11
N LYS A 279 0.44 4.13 1.32
CA LYS A 279 -0.36 2.89 1.31
C LYS A 279 -0.20 2.03 0.06
N LYS A 280 0.21 2.63 -1.08
CA LYS A 280 0.35 1.95 -2.38
C LYS A 280 1.76 1.40 -2.63
N GLY A 281 2.73 1.72 -1.81
CA GLY A 281 4.12 1.30 -1.98
C GLY A 281 5.14 2.32 -1.52
N ILE A 282 6.40 2.05 -1.85
CA ILE A 282 7.50 2.99 -1.73
C ILE A 282 7.90 3.50 -3.11
N TYR A 283 8.22 4.79 -3.18
CA TYR A 283 8.60 5.46 -4.43
C TYR A 283 9.86 6.28 -4.23
N GLY A 284 10.62 6.44 -5.31
CA GLY A 284 11.84 7.20 -5.24
C GLY A 284 12.55 7.32 -6.57
N GLN A 285 13.85 7.63 -6.51
CA GLN A 285 14.70 7.85 -7.65
C GLN A 285 15.88 6.87 -7.65
N MET A 286 16.06 6.16 -8.77
CA MET A 286 17.16 5.22 -9.00
C MET A 286 18.16 5.80 -10.00
N ASP A 287 19.43 5.46 -9.83
CA ASP A 287 20.43 5.72 -10.84
C ASP A 287 20.18 4.81 -12.06
N LEU A 288 20.04 5.41 -13.25
CA LEU A 288 19.79 4.67 -14.49
C LEU A 288 20.92 3.68 -14.82
N SER A 289 22.16 3.98 -14.44
CA SER A 289 23.29 3.06 -14.64
C SER A 289 23.17 1.81 -13.76
N GLU A 290 22.61 1.93 -12.57
CA GLU A 290 22.31 0.78 -11.70
C GLU A 290 21.06 0.04 -12.18
N ALA A 291 20.03 0.76 -12.63
CA ALA A 291 18.82 0.17 -13.20
C ALA A 291 19.15 -0.75 -14.39
N GLN A 292 20.05 -0.35 -15.28
CA GLN A 292 20.47 -1.15 -16.45
C GLN A 292 21.13 -2.49 -16.08
N LYS A 293 21.64 -2.62 -14.86
CA LYS A 293 22.24 -3.89 -14.37
C LYS A 293 21.20 -4.88 -13.83
N LEU A 294 19.96 -4.42 -13.68
CA LEU A 294 18.87 -5.27 -13.21
C LEU A 294 18.19 -6.00 -14.37
N SER A 295 17.50 -7.10 -14.06
CA SER A 295 16.70 -7.83 -15.05
C SER A 295 15.40 -7.09 -15.34
N LEU A 296 15.43 -6.16 -16.28
CA LEU A 296 14.30 -5.30 -16.63
C LEU A 296 13.69 -5.69 -17.97
N VAL A 297 12.36 -5.61 -18.07
CA VAL A 297 11.59 -5.82 -19.31
C VAL A 297 10.69 -4.62 -19.55
N LYS A 298 10.82 -3.94 -20.70
CA LYS A 298 9.95 -2.81 -21.05
C LYS A 298 8.57 -3.31 -21.41
N MET A 299 7.55 -2.81 -20.72
CA MET A 299 6.14 -3.17 -20.94
C MET A 299 5.24 -1.93 -20.90
N PRO A 300 4.18 -1.87 -21.72
CA PRO A 300 3.13 -0.87 -21.58
C PRO A 300 2.36 -1.12 -20.28
N VAL A 301 1.93 -0.04 -19.64
CA VAL A 301 1.08 -0.09 -18.43
C VAL A 301 -0.38 -0.29 -18.88
N ALA A 302 -1.04 -1.29 -18.33
CA ALA A 302 -2.46 -1.52 -18.55
C ALA A 302 -3.31 -0.49 -17.78
N HIS A 303 -4.37 -0.03 -18.40
CA HIS A 303 -5.41 0.68 -17.68
C HIS A 303 -6.22 -0.28 -16.80
N LYS A 304 -6.75 0.22 -15.69
CA LYS A 304 -7.47 -0.60 -14.70
C LYS A 304 -8.60 -1.44 -15.31
N GLN A 305 -9.34 -0.88 -16.27
CA GLN A 305 -10.42 -1.57 -16.97
C GLN A 305 -9.98 -2.63 -17.98
N GLU A 306 -8.69 -2.67 -18.33
CA GLU A 306 -8.15 -3.66 -19.28
C GLU A 306 -7.72 -4.95 -18.58
N ILE A 307 -7.75 -4.96 -17.25
CA ILE A 307 -7.43 -6.17 -16.47
C ILE A 307 -8.54 -7.19 -16.68
N GLU A 308 -8.20 -8.40 -17.06
CA GLU A 308 -9.14 -9.49 -17.32
C GLU A 308 -8.97 -10.67 -16.35
N ILE A 309 -10.09 -11.32 -16.04
CA ILE A 309 -10.06 -12.62 -15.36
C ILE A 309 -9.43 -13.64 -16.30
N GLY A 310 -8.43 -14.38 -15.82
CA GLY A 310 -7.76 -15.38 -16.64
C GLY A 310 -6.28 -15.54 -16.32
N PRO A 311 -5.51 -16.15 -17.26
CA PRO A 311 -4.09 -16.39 -17.09
C PRO A 311 -3.30 -15.10 -16.87
N ALA A 312 -2.37 -15.13 -15.94
CA ALA A 312 -1.43 -14.06 -15.64
C ALA A 312 -0.06 -14.67 -15.30
N LEU A 313 0.96 -13.84 -15.31
CA LEU A 313 2.29 -14.22 -14.90
C LEU A 313 2.72 -13.36 -13.71
N ILE A 314 3.49 -13.95 -12.83
CA ILE A 314 4.12 -13.28 -11.69
C ILE A 314 5.62 -13.27 -11.95
N ARG A 315 6.24 -12.10 -11.80
CA ARG A 315 7.68 -11.93 -11.94
C ARG A 315 8.28 -11.59 -10.58
N CYS A 316 9.17 -12.45 -10.08
CA CYS A 316 9.82 -12.26 -8.79
C CYS A 316 11.13 -13.04 -8.70
N SER A 317 11.89 -12.76 -7.65
CA SER A 317 13.11 -13.50 -7.31
C SER A 317 12.90 -14.19 -5.96
N VAL A 318 12.95 -15.52 -5.94
CA VAL A 318 12.85 -16.35 -4.72
C VAL A 318 14.12 -17.14 -4.45
N ASP A 319 14.97 -17.30 -5.45
CA ASP A 319 16.23 -18.06 -5.39
C ASP A 319 17.45 -17.25 -5.87
N GLY A 320 17.33 -15.93 -5.87
CA GLY A 320 18.37 -15.00 -6.33
C GLY A 320 18.34 -14.72 -7.84
N GLN A 321 17.43 -15.35 -8.57
CA GLN A 321 17.19 -15.07 -9.99
C GLN A 321 15.75 -14.62 -10.21
N VAL A 322 15.57 -13.61 -11.07
CA VAL A 322 14.24 -13.17 -11.46
C VAL A 322 13.66 -14.15 -12.46
N LYS A 323 12.53 -14.75 -12.12
CA LYS A 323 11.77 -15.70 -12.95
C LYS A 323 10.32 -15.27 -13.10
N GLU A 324 9.66 -15.87 -14.08
CA GLU A 324 8.23 -15.70 -14.33
C GLU A 324 7.51 -16.99 -13.97
N TYR A 325 6.43 -16.88 -13.22
CA TYR A 325 5.65 -17.96 -12.68
C TYR A 325 4.19 -17.84 -13.08
N GLU A 326 3.52 -18.93 -13.31
CA GLU A 326 2.11 -18.95 -13.71
C GLU A 326 1.18 -18.59 -12.57
N ALA A 327 0.18 -17.76 -12.90
CA ALA A 327 -0.87 -17.35 -12.00
C ALA A 327 -2.18 -17.16 -12.74
N GLN A 328 -3.27 -16.96 -12.00
CA GLN A 328 -4.59 -16.71 -12.54
C GLN A 328 -5.29 -15.59 -11.78
N ILE A 329 -5.76 -14.57 -12.50
CA ILE A 329 -6.65 -13.54 -11.93
C ILE A 329 -8.04 -14.17 -11.77
N LYS A 330 -8.52 -14.23 -10.53
CA LYS A 330 -9.79 -14.86 -10.15
C LYS A 330 -10.93 -13.87 -9.98
N ARG A 331 -10.60 -12.66 -9.59
CA ARG A 331 -11.58 -11.62 -9.31
C ARG A 331 -10.95 -10.25 -9.53
N ILE A 332 -11.74 -9.32 -10.05
CA ILE A 332 -11.39 -7.92 -10.24
C ILE A 332 -12.43 -7.07 -9.50
N ASP A 333 -11.97 -6.04 -8.82
CA ASP A 333 -12.81 -5.03 -8.17
C ASP A 333 -12.30 -3.65 -8.60
N LEU A 334 -13.07 -2.99 -9.49
CA LEU A 334 -12.65 -1.73 -10.12
C LEU A 334 -12.99 -0.49 -9.30
N ASN A 335 -13.90 -0.60 -8.33
CA ASN A 335 -14.53 0.56 -7.68
C ASN A 335 -14.08 0.81 -6.22
N HIS A 336 -13.17 0.01 -5.68
CA HIS A 336 -12.67 0.21 -4.31
C HIS A 336 -11.36 1.02 -4.32
N GLU A 337 -11.48 2.35 -4.33
CA GLU A 337 -10.33 3.26 -4.25
C GLU A 337 -9.61 3.20 -2.90
N ASP A 338 -10.34 2.93 -1.82
CA ASP A 338 -9.80 2.83 -0.46
C ASP A 338 -9.11 1.50 -0.15
N SER A 339 -9.23 0.53 -1.05
CA SER A 339 -8.64 -0.80 -0.90
C SER A 339 -7.43 -0.95 -1.81
N ASN A 340 -6.29 -1.37 -1.26
CA ASN A 340 -5.13 -1.80 -2.05
C ASN A 340 -5.39 -3.08 -2.85
N LYS A 341 -6.63 -3.63 -2.80
CA LYS A 341 -6.99 -4.93 -3.37
C LYS A 341 -7.90 -4.77 -4.58
N SER A 342 -7.35 -4.29 -5.69
CA SER A 342 -8.11 -4.16 -6.96
C SER A 342 -8.42 -5.50 -7.63
N PHE A 343 -7.66 -6.56 -7.35
CA PHE A 343 -7.92 -7.90 -7.88
C PHE A 343 -7.37 -9.00 -6.97
N ILE A 344 -7.89 -10.21 -7.15
CA ILE A 344 -7.41 -11.42 -6.46
C ILE A 344 -6.72 -12.31 -7.47
N LEU A 345 -5.47 -12.64 -7.18
CA LEU A 345 -4.63 -13.49 -7.98
C LEU A 345 -4.37 -14.80 -7.25
N GLN A 346 -4.42 -15.91 -7.96
CA GLN A 346 -4.07 -17.23 -7.48
C GLN A 346 -2.78 -17.69 -8.17
N VAL A 347 -1.77 -18.02 -7.40
CA VAL A 347 -0.57 -18.69 -7.89
C VAL A 347 -0.94 -20.11 -8.32
N THR A 348 -0.55 -20.49 -9.54
CA THR A 348 -0.79 -21.83 -10.09
C THR A 348 0.51 -22.59 -10.39
N ASP A 349 1.63 -21.88 -10.37
CA ASP A 349 2.95 -22.42 -10.62
C ASP A 349 3.42 -23.32 -9.46
N GLU A 350 3.73 -24.59 -9.77
CA GLU A 350 4.13 -25.59 -8.77
C GLU A 350 5.50 -25.27 -8.14
N GLU A 351 6.46 -24.75 -8.92
CA GLU A 351 7.80 -24.40 -8.40
C GLU A 351 7.69 -23.26 -7.37
N LEU A 352 6.90 -22.23 -7.68
CA LEU A 352 6.69 -21.11 -6.74
C LEU A 352 5.95 -21.57 -5.50
N LEU A 353 4.89 -22.36 -5.63
CA LEU A 353 4.14 -22.93 -4.51
C LEU A 353 5.01 -23.81 -3.62
N GLU A 354 5.86 -24.63 -4.19
CA GLU A 354 6.78 -25.48 -3.44
C GLU A 354 7.78 -24.65 -2.65
N LYS A 355 8.34 -23.59 -3.25
CA LYS A 355 9.33 -22.72 -2.59
C LYS A 355 8.75 -21.83 -1.49
N THR A 356 7.56 -21.30 -1.72
CA THR A 356 6.98 -20.23 -0.87
C THR A 356 5.85 -20.69 0.04
N GLY A 357 5.28 -21.88 -0.20
CA GLY A 357 4.06 -22.33 0.48
C GLY A 357 2.79 -21.62 0.02
N GLY A 358 2.86 -20.82 -1.06
CA GLY A 358 1.72 -20.19 -1.73
C GLY A 358 1.57 -18.69 -1.55
N VAL A 359 1.90 -18.13 -0.40
CA VAL A 359 1.76 -16.69 -0.13
C VAL A 359 3.02 -16.19 0.56
N VAL A 360 3.67 -15.20 -0.09
CA VAL A 360 4.78 -14.44 0.50
C VAL A 360 4.49 -12.96 0.31
N GLN A 361 4.59 -12.21 1.37
CA GLN A 361 4.28 -10.79 1.37
C GLN A 361 5.32 -10.00 0.56
N GLY A 362 4.84 -9.06 -0.29
CA GLY A 362 5.68 -8.07 -0.95
C GLY A 362 6.56 -8.54 -2.11
N MET A 363 6.26 -9.70 -2.72
CA MET A 363 7.17 -10.33 -3.70
C MET A 363 6.79 -10.20 -5.16
N LEU A 364 5.61 -9.72 -5.51
CA LEU A 364 5.04 -10.07 -6.81
C LEU A 364 4.83 -8.85 -7.70
N VAL A 365 5.24 -8.98 -8.95
CA VAL A 365 4.89 -8.10 -10.05
C VAL A 365 4.08 -8.91 -11.04
N GLY A 366 2.82 -8.53 -11.24
CA GLY A 366 1.91 -9.27 -12.12
C GLY A 366 1.77 -8.62 -13.49
N TYR A 367 1.53 -9.44 -14.51
CA TYR A 367 1.12 -8.99 -15.82
C TYR A 367 0.27 -10.05 -16.52
N ASN A 368 -0.59 -9.62 -17.43
CA ASN A 368 -1.35 -10.50 -18.31
C ASN A 368 -1.31 -10.03 -19.76
N LYS A 369 -1.97 -10.75 -20.65
CA LYS A 369 -2.17 -10.34 -22.04
C LYS A 369 -3.52 -9.67 -22.16
N ASP A 370 -3.58 -8.51 -22.82
CA ASP A 370 -4.83 -7.86 -23.19
C ASP A 370 -5.61 -8.68 -24.24
N LYS A 371 -6.84 -8.23 -24.56
CA LYS A 371 -7.68 -8.83 -25.61
C LYS A 371 -7.00 -8.88 -26.97
N ARG A 372 -6.00 -8.05 -27.22
CA ARG A 372 -5.20 -7.99 -28.45
C ARG A 372 -3.99 -8.90 -28.40
N GLY A 373 -3.79 -9.63 -27.28
CA GLY A 373 -2.65 -10.51 -27.06
C GLY A 373 -1.35 -9.79 -26.67
N LYS A 374 -1.40 -8.48 -26.39
CA LYS A 374 -0.24 -7.72 -25.92
C LYS A 374 -0.05 -7.97 -24.41
N THR A 375 1.19 -8.21 -24.04
CA THR A 375 1.55 -8.30 -22.62
C THR A 375 1.54 -6.92 -21.99
N GLN A 376 0.83 -6.77 -20.90
CA GLN A 376 0.68 -5.49 -20.19
C GLN A 376 0.99 -5.68 -18.71
N TYR A 377 1.66 -4.68 -18.15
CA TYR A 377 1.98 -4.61 -16.74
C TYR A 377 0.73 -4.32 -15.91
N LEU A 378 0.47 -5.18 -14.95
CA LEU A 378 -0.48 -4.97 -13.87
C LEU A 378 0.32 -4.47 -12.67
N GLN A 379 -0.18 -3.57 -11.92
CA GLN A 379 0.47 -2.98 -10.75
C GLN A 379 1.10 -4.03 -9.81
N GLY A 380 2.10 -3.63 -9.00
CA GLY A 380 2.71 -4.50 -7.99
C GLY A 380 1.70 -5.15 -7.06
N LEU A 381 1.95 -6.39 -6.69
CA LEU A 381 1.06 -7.24 -5.90
C LEU A 381 1.53 -7.32 -4.45
N THR A 382 0.60 -7.26 -3.52
CA THR A 382 0.82 -7.45 -2.08
C THR A 382 0.35 -8.82 -1.63
#